data_9892771b76b9ad274e5a21dc681e6946
#
_entry.id   9892771b76b9ad274e5a21dc681e6946
#
_cell.length_a   1.000
_cell.length_b   1.000
_cell.length_c   1.000
_cell.angle_alpha   90.00
_cell.angle_beta   90.00
_cell.angle_gamma   90.00
#
_symmetry.space_group_name_H-M   'P 1'
#
loop_
_entity.id
_entity.type
_entity.pdbx_description
1 polymer ?
#
loop_
_entity_poly.entity_id
_entity_poly.type
_entity_poly.pdbx_seq_one_letter_code
_entity_poly.pdbx_strand_id
1 'polypeptide(L)'
;MNQQADVKSIDTLAFVKTAFASFAHETGQALAEIEIQGQRAVEYICVDRAAFWKAEIRRMSDLVNKAIKDLEHCRTFKKVGDNTPSCIEEKKALEKARQRLARAEQKAEAVRRWTPVVQQQFRETCVRMVRFRDVIDVDCPRAMAQLDKMLRALDAYRQMASPTGEAAGDGGGGANVTRQLDESTAAVTAPAAPEAGVEGGNP
;
A
#
# COMPACT_ATOMS: atom_id res chain seq x y z
N MET A 1 -25.02 29.24 9.47
CA MET A 1 -24.80 28.56 10.75
C MET A 1 -23.41 28.95 11.23
N ASN A 2 -23.30 29.89 12.20
CA ASN A 2 -22.02 30.24 12.80
C ASN A 2 -21.62 29.10 13.77
N GLN A 3 -20.75 28.21 13.31
CA GLN A 3 -20.09 27.29 14.21
C GLN A 3 -18.98 28.05 14.93
N GLN A 4 -19.30 28.56 16.10
CA GLN A 4 -18.31 29.12 17.01
C GLN A 4 -17.60 27.95 17.70
N ALA A 5 -16.34 27.76 17.37
CA ALA A 5 -15.50 26.81 18.07
C ALA A 5 -15.15 27.39 19.45
N ASP A 6 -15.52 26.73 20.53
CA ASP A 6 -15.11 27.11 21.90
C ASP A 6 -13.63 26.71 22.10
N VAL A 7 -12.73 27.66 21.81
CA VAL A 7 -11.29 27.47 21.98
C VAL A 7 -10.92 27.84 23.42
N LYS A 8 -10.75 26.84 24.27
CA LYS A 8 -10.44 27.03 25.71
C LYS A 8 -8.97 27.38 25.97
N SER A 9 -8.08 27.22 25.01
CA SER A 9 -6.65 27.45 25.20
C SER A 9 -5.95 27.75 23.87
N ILE A 10 -5.01 28.68 23.87
CA ILE A 10 -4.12 28.98 22.72
C ILE A 10 -3.24 27.77 22.40
N ASP A 11 -2.81 27.02 23.42
CA ASP A 11 -2.00 25.82 23.26
C ASP A 11 -2.74 24.73 22.48
N THR A 12 -4.07 24.65 22.63
CA THR A 12 -4.91 23.73 21.85
C THR A 12 -4.84 24.05 20.35
N LEU A 13 -4.85 25.33 19.97
CA LEU A 13 -4.71 25.73 18.56
C LEU A 13 -3.32 25.39 17.99
N ALA A 14 -2.26 25.58 18.79
CA ALA A 14 -0.90 25.21 18.41
C ALA A 14 -0.79 23.68 18.22
N PHE A 15 -1.39 22.91 19.13
CA PHE A 15 -1.46 21.46 19.00
C PHE A 15 -2.23 21.02 17.74
N VAL A 16 -3.40 21.60 17.45
CA VAL A 16 -4.18 21.32 16.25
C VAL A 16 -3.37 21.59 15.00
N LYS A 17 -2.63 22.71 14.94
CA LYS A 17 -1.74 23.03 13.80
C LYS A 17 -0.68 21.95 13.59
N THR A 18 -0.03 21.50 14.67
CA THR A 18 0.98 20.43 14.60
C THR A 18 0.37 19.12 14.12
N ALA A 19 -0.81 18.77 14.64
CA ALA A 19 -1.54 17.58 14.23
C ALA A 19 -1.94 17.61 12.74
N PHE A 20 -2.33 18.80 12.23
CA PHE A 20 -2.60 18.99 10.81
C PHE A 20 -1.36 18.81 9.94
N ALA A 21 -0.22 19.32 10.38
CA ALA A 21 1.06 19.15 9.67
C ALA A 21 1.47 17.67 9.60
N SER A 22 1.38 16.96 10.71
CA SER A 22 1.64 15.49 10.79
C SER A 22 0.70 14.72 9.87
N PHE A 23 -0.60 14.99 9.97
CA PHE A 23 -1.62 14.38 9.13
C PHE A 23 -1.34 14.60 7.63
N ALA A 24 -1.04 15.83 7.22
CA ALA A 24 -0.76 16.13 5.82
C ALA A 24 0.48 15.37 5.32
N HIS A 25 1.54 15.31 6.13
CA HIS A 25 2.77 14.62 5.80
C HIS A 25 2.56 13.11 5.69
N GLU A 26 1.99 12.48 6.71
CA GLU A 26 1.76 11.03 6.77
C GLU A 26 0.82 10.56 5.66
N THR A 27 -0.27 11.33 5.44
CA THR A 27 -1.24 11.01 4.39
C THR A 27 -0.64 11.20 3.00
N GLY A 28 0.18 12.24 2.79
CA GLY A 28 0.90 12.44 1.54
C GLY A 28 1.84 11.28 1.21
N GLN A 29 2.58 10.78 2.20
CA GLN A 29 3.43 9.58 2.05
C GLN A 29 2.61 8.33 1.74
N ALA A 30 1.52 8.09 2.47
CA ALA A 30 0.64 6.95 2.24
C ALA A 30 0.03 6.96 0.82
N LEU A 31 -0.39 8.12 0.32
CA LEU A 31 -0.91 8.25 -1.04
C LEU A 31 0.16 7.94 -2.10
N ALA A 32 1.38 8.41 -1.91
CA ALA A 32 2.49 8.12 -2.82
C ALA A 32 2.81 6.62 -2.83
N GLU A 33 2.80 5.98 -1.67
CA GLU A 33 3.03 4.53 -1.56
C GLU A 33 1.92 3.72 -2.25
N ILE A 34 0.66 4.07 -2.04
CA ILE A 34 -0.48 3.41 -2.71
C ILE A 34 -0.37 3.55 -4.24
N GLU A 35 0.03 4.71 -4.74
CA GLU A 35 0.22 4.92 -6.19
C GLU A 35 1.32 4.02 -6.75
N ILE A 36 2.47 3.95 -6.08
CA ILE A 36 3.59 3.10 -6.49
C ILE A 36 3.20 1.62 -6.43
N GLN A 37 2.58 1.18 -5.36
CA GLN A 37 2.15 -0.22 -5.21
C GLN A 37 1.06 -0.58 -6.22
N GLY A 38 0.12 0.32 -6.47
CA GLY A 38 -0.91 0.16 -7.46
C GLY A 38 -0.35 0.04 -8.88
N GLN A 39 0.61 0.90 -9.24
CA GLN A 39 1.29 0.83 -10.53
C GLN A 39 2.05 -0.49 -10.71
N ARG A 40 2.79 -0.94 -9.69
CA ARG A 40 3.47 -2.24 -9.71
C ARG A 40 2.50 -3.41 -9.87
N ALA A 41 1.36 -3.36 -9.18
CA ALA A 41 0.32 -4.39 -9.31
C ALA A 41 -0.26 -4.46 -10.72
N VAL A 42 -0.53 -3.29 -11.34
CA VAL A 42 -0.99 -3.21 -12.73
C VAL A 42 0.07 -3.79 -13.67
N GLU A 43 1.32 -3.40 -13.53
CA GLU A 43 2.43 -3.90 -14.34
C GLU A 43 2.58 -5.42 -14.21
N TYR A 44 2.59 -5.94 -12.99
CA TYR A 44 2.66 -7.37 -12.72
C TYR A 44 1.54 -8.15 -13.41
N ILE A 45 0.28 -7.67 -13.33
CA ILE A 45 -0.85 -8.38 -13.94
C ILE A 45 -0.84 -8.24 -15.47
N CYS A 46 -0.64 -7.03 -15.97
CA CYS A 46 -0.83 -6.72 -17.39
C CYS A 46 0.39 -7.11 -18.25
N VAL A 47 1.59 -7.05 -17.69
CA VAL A 47 2.84 -7.31 -18.42
C VAL A 47 3.43 -8.66 -18.03
N ASP A 48 3.80 -8.81 -16.75
CA ASP A 48 4.55 -9.99 -16.31
C ASP A 48 3.73 -11.27 -16.42
N ARG A 49 2.48 -11.26 -15.94
CA ARG A 49 1.60 -12.44 -16.02
C ARG A 49 1.22 -12.77 -17.45
N ALA A 50 1.04 -11.75 -18.30
CA ALA A 50 0.79 -11.97 -19.73
C ALA A 50 1.99 -12.60 -20.42
N ALA A 51 3.19 -12.10 -20.18
CA ALA A 51 4.44 -12.64 -20.72
C ALA A 51 4.69 -14.08 -20.21
N PHE A 52 4.48 -14.30 -18.92
CA PHE A 52 4.61 -15.63 -18.29
C PHE A 52 3.71 -16.67 -18.95
N TRP A 53 2.40 -16.39 -19.09
CA TRP A 53 1.48 -17.35 -19.70
C TRP A 53 1.74 -17.56 -21.18
N LYS A 54 2.21 -16.54 -21.90
CA LYS A 54 2.64 -16.68 -23.29
C LYS A 54 3.84 -17.63 -23.42
N ALA A 55 4.81 -17.52 -22.56
CA ALA A 55 5.96 -18.43 -22.50
C ALA A 55 5.54 -19.84 -22.09
N GLU A 56 4.65 -19.98 -21.10
CA GLU A 56 4.16 -21.27 -20.62
C GLU A 56 3.33 -22.01 -21.70
N ILE A 57 2.52 -21.32 -22.47
CA ILE A 57 1.80 -21.91 -23.61
C ILE A 57 2.81 -22.52 -24.62
N ARG A 58 3.88 -21.80 -24.96
CA ARG A 58 4.92 -22.33 -25.86
C ARG A 58 5.55 -23.59 -25.30
N ARG A 59 5.96 -23.55 -24.02
CA ARG A 59 6.53 -24.70 -23.32
C ARG A 59 5.58 -25.90 -23.28
N MET A 60 4.29 -25.67 -22.99
CA MET A 60 3.28 -26.74 -22.96
C MET A 60 3.00 -27.29 -24.37
N SER A 61 3.00 -26.43 -25.41
CA SER A 61 2.90 -26.85 -26.81
C SER A 61 4.07 -27.77 -27.22
N ASP A 62 5.28 -27.44 -26.80
CA ASP A 62 6.46 -28.30 -27.07
C ASP A 62 6.33 -29.67 -26.37
N LEU A 63 5.79 -29.69 -25.15
CA LEU A 63 5.52 -30.96 -24.45
C LEU A 63 4.43 -31.79 -25.15
N VAL A 64 3.40 -31.16 -25.71
CA VAL A 64 2.39 -31.85 -26.50
C VAL A 64 3.02 -32.45 -27.75
N ASN A 65 3.84 -31.65 -28.48
CA ASN A 65 4.54 -32.11 -29.68
C ASN A 65 5.47 -33.28 -29.37
N LYS A 66 6.19 -33.24 -28.25
CA LYS A 66 7.03 -34.35 -27.78
C LYS A 66 6.18 -35.62 -27.51
N ALA A 67 5.07 -35.44 -26.76
CA ALA A 67 4.21 -36.58 -26.44
C ALA A 67 3.56 -37.21 -27.68
N ILE A 68 3.29 -36.42 -28.73
CA ILE A 68 2.81 -36.92 -30.03
C ILE A 68 3.90 -37.79 -30.69
N LYS A 69 5.13 -37.28 -30.75
CA LYS A 69 6.28 -38.07 -31.30
C LYS A 69 6.52 -39.34 -30.54
N ASP A 70 6.48 -39.32 -29.23
CA ASP A 70 6.64 -40.49 -28.37
C ASP A 70 5.55 -41.55 -28.62
N LEU A 71 4.30 -41.10 -28.81
CA LEU A 71 3.19 -41.99 -29.17
C LEU A 71 3.35 -42.57 -30.59
N GLU A 72 3.77 -41.79 -31.55
CA GLU A 72 4.08 -42.24 -32.90
C GLU A 72 5.22 -43.26 -32.90
N HIS A 73 6.29 -42.97 -32.18
CA HIS A 73 7.40 -43.87 -31.97
C HIS A 73 6.94 -45.20 -31.37
N CYS A 74 6.10 -45.16 -30.31
CA CYS A 74 5.52 -46.37 -29.71
C CYS A 74 4.76 -47.20 -30.74
N ARG A 75 3.93 -46.57 -31.58
CA ARG A 75 3.12 -47.26 -32.60
C ARG A 75 3.95 -47.86 -33.72
N THR A 76 5.04 -47.21 -34.09
CA THR A 76 5.87 -47.60 -35.24
C THR A 76 6.90 -48.64 -34.84
N PHE A 77 7.63 -48.44 -33.75
CA PHE A 77 8.81 -49.24 -33.40
C PHE A 77 8.56 -50.36 -32.38
N LYS A 78 7.45 -50.29 -31.61
CA LYS A 78 7.06 -51.36 -30.69
C LYS A 78 6.10 -52.40 -31.32
N LYS A 79 5.89 -52.31 -32.63
CA LYS A 79 5.05 -53.27 -33.36
C LYS A 79 5.83 -54.58 -33.50
N VAL A 80 5.30 -55.67 -32.97
CA VAL A 80 5.86 -57.03 -33.09
C VAL A 80 4.91 -57.91 -33.89
N GLY A 81 5.26 -58.17 -35.18
CA GLY A 81 4.38 -58.89 -36.11
C GLY A 81 3.10 -58.12 -36.40
N ASP A 82 1.95 -58.76 -36.40
CA ASP A 82 0.64 -58.13 -36.60
C ASP A 82 0.04 -57.52 -35.32
N ASN A 83 0.73 -57.63 -34.20
CA ASN A 83 0.23 -57.11 -32.92
C ASN A 83 0.62 -55.65 -32.71
N THR A 84 -0.37 -54.74 -32.66
CA THR A 84 -0.15 -53.34 -32.41
C THR A 84 -0.04 -53.09 -30.90
N PRO A 85 1.03 -52.38 -30.43
CA PRO A 85 1.20 -52.09 -29.01
C PRO A 85 0.05 -51.17 -28.50
N SER A 86 -0.40 -51.39 -27.28
CA SER A 86 -1.50 -50.63 -26.71
C SER A 86 -1.13 -49.17 -26.44
N CYS A 87 0.17 -48.83 -26.25
CA CYS A 87 0.73 -47.48 -26.02
C CYS A 87 -0.08 -46.67 -25.01
N ILE A 88 -0.58 -47.30 -23.93
CA ILE A 88 -1.48 -46.70 -22.94
C ILE A 88 -0.77 -45.59 -22.18
N GLU A 89 0.48 -45.77 -21.83
CA GLU A 89 1.29 -44.75 -21.12
C GLU A 89 1.48 -43.49 -21.95
N GLU A 90 1.84 -43.66 -23.22
CA GLU A 90 2.05 -42.56 -24.17
C GLU A 90 0.73 -41.80 -24.47
N LYS A 91 -0.40 -42.54 -24.56
CA LYS A 91 -1.73 -41.92 -24.70
C LYS A 91 -2.10 -41.08 -23.47
N LYS A 92 -1.88 -41.60 -22.26
CA LYS A 92 -2.12 -40.89 -21.01
C LYS A 92 -1.20 -39.67 -20.88
N ALA A 93 0.08 -39.80 -21.27
CA ALA A 93 1.04 -38.70 -21.27
C ALA A 93 0.59 -37.56 -22.22
N LEU A 94 0.15 -37.92 -23.45
CA LEU A 94 -0.39 -36.96 -24.40
C LEU A 94 -1.63 -36.23 -23.86
N GLU A 95 -2.57 -36.98 -23.31
CA GLU A 95 -3.78 -36.40 -22.72
C GLU A 95 -3.46 -35.43 -21.58
N LYS A 96 -2.56 -35.82 -20.68
CA LYS A 96 -2.07 -34.94 -19.60
C LYS A 96 -1.36 -33.68 -20.13
N ALA A 97 -0.57 -33.81 -21.21
CA ALA A 97 0.08 -32.67 -21.85
C ALA A 97 -0.96 -31.70 -22.45
N ARG A 98 -1.96 -32.22 -23.14
CA ARG A 98 -3.08 -31.43 -23.71
C ARG A 98 -3.87 -30.68 -22.63
N GLN A 99 -4.19 -31.36 -21.53
CA GLN A 99 -4.88 -30.72 -20.39
C GLN A 99 -4.08 -29.57 -19.79
N ARG A 100 -2.74 -29.72 -19.67
CA ARG A 100 -1.86 -28.67 -19.19
C ARG A 100 -1.81 -27.47 -20.15
N LEU A 101 -1.75 -27.74 -21.47
CA LEU A 101 -1.80 -26.70 -22.48
C LEU A 101 -3.15 -25.92 -22.41
N ALA A 102 -4.26 -26.63 -22.39
CA ALA A 102 -5.59 -26.02 -22.28
C ALA A 102 -5.74 -25.16 -21.01
N ARG A 103 -5.17 -25.62 -19.87
CA ARG A 103 -5.14 -24.83 -18.64
C ARG A 103 -4.31 -23.55 -18.78
N ALA A 104 -3.15 -23.62 -19.44
CA ALA A 104 -2.30 -22.45 -19.68
C ALA A 104 -3.00 -21.43 -20.58
N GLU A 105 -3.69 -21.89 -21.65
CA GLU A 105 -4.48 -21.06 -22.53
C GLU A 105 -5.64 -20.38 -21.81
N GLN A 106 -6.39 -21.11 -20.97
CA GLN A 106 -7.44 -20.54 -20.13
C GLN A 106 -6.92 -19.45 -19.19
N LYS A 107 -5.73 -19.64 -18.60
CA LYS A 107 -5.11 -18.64 -17.73
C LYS A 107 -4.65 -17.40 -18.51
N ALA A 108 -4.08 -17.58 -19.70
CA ALA A 108 -3.70 -16.48 -20.58
C ALA A 108 -4.92 -15.65 -21.00
N GLU A 109 -6.02 -16.32 -21.37
CA GLU A 109 -7.27 -15.65 -21.72
C GLU A 109 -7.89 -14.93 -20.52
N ALA A 110 -7.82 -15.49 -19.34
CA ALA A 110 -8.26 -14.82 -18.11
C ALA A 110 -7.46 -13.53 -17.88
N VAL A 111 -6.12 -13.56 -17.98
CA VAL A 111 -5.27 -12.36 -17.87
C VAL A 111 -5.66 -11.33 -18.93
N ARG A 112 -5.85 -11.75 -20.18
CA ARG A 112 -6.26 -10.85 -21.26
C ARG A 112 -7.58 -10.13 -20.96
N ARG A 113 -8.57 -10.86 -20.43
CA ARG A 113 -9.87 -10.27 -20.06
C ARG A 113 -9.76 -9.31 -18.86
N TRP A 114 -8.93 -9.64 -17.88
CA TRP A 114 -8.79 -8.82 -16.68
C TRP A 114 -7.91 -7.58 -16.89
N THR A 115 -6.98 -7.60 -17.84
CA THR A 115 -6.07 -6.47 -18.12
C THR A 115 -6.81 -5.13 -18.27
N PRO A 116 -7.80 -4.96 -19.17
CA PRO A 116 -8.50 -3.69 -19.30
C PRO A 116 -9.28 -3.30 -18.05
N VAL A 117 -9.84 -4.27 -17.32
CA VAL A 117 -10.59 -4.01 -16.09
C VAL A 117 -9.67 -3.47 -15.00
N VAL A 118 -8.52 -4.11 -14.78
CA VAL A 118 -7.53 -3.68 -13.78
C VAL A 118 -6.99 -2.28 -14.10
N GLN A 119 -6.65 -2.05 -15.37
CA GLN A 119 -6.17 -0.73 -15.81
C GLN A 119 -7.24 0.36 -15.62
N GLN A 120 -8.50 0.06 -15.90
CA GLN A 120 -9.60 0.99 -15.72
C GLN A 120 -9.81 1.32 -14.24
N GLN A 121 -9.87 0.30 -13.38
CA GLN A 121 -10.04 0.48 -11.94
C GLN A 121 -8.88 1.26 -11.31
N PHE A 122 -7.66 1.02 -11.77
CA PHE A 122 -6.51 1.79 -11.31
C PHE A 122 -6.60 3.26 -11.73
N ARG A 123 -6.95 3.55 -13.00
CA ARG A 123 -7.18 4.93 -13.45
C ARG A 123 -8.24 5.67 -12.63
N GLU A 124 -9.37 5.01 -12.37
CA GLU A 124 -10.44 5.58 -11.53
C GLU A 124 -9.98 5.85 -10.10
N THR A 125 -9.16 4.97 -9.55
CA THR A 125 -8.55 5.14 -8.23
C THR A 125 -7.59 6.32 -8.23
N CYS A 126 -6.73 6.46 -9.24
CA CYS A 126 -5.83 7.60 -9.38
C CYS A 126 -6.58 8.94 -9.44
N VAL A 127 -7.71 9.01 -10.17
CA VAL A 127 -8.53 10.23 -10.21
C VAL A 127 -9.07 10.61 -8.83
N ARG A 128 -9.48 9.63 -8.02
CA ARG A 128 -9.92 9.88 -6.63
C ARG A 128 -8.75 10.33 -5.74
N MET A 129 -7.58 9.72 -5.92
CA MET A 129 -6.38 10.09 -5.19
C MET A 129 -5.91 11.51 -5.50
N VAL A 130 -6.00 11.96 -6.76
CA VAL A 130 -5.67 13.34 -7.14
C VAL A 130 -6.52 14.34 -6.35
N ARG A 131 -7.83 14.14 -6.27
CA ARG A 131 -8.73 15.02 -5.49
C ARG A 131 -8.35 15.05 -4.01
N PHE A 132 -7.95 13.92 -3.45
CA PHE A 132 -7.53 13.87 -2.05
C PHE A 132 -6.16 14.54 -1.85
N ARG A 133 -5.26 14.41 -2.82
CA ARG A 133 -3.97 15.10 -2.84
C ARG A 133 -4.15 16.62 -2.87
N ASP A 134 -5.10 17.14 -3.66
CA ASP A 134 -5.42 18.56 -3.69
C ASP A 134 -5.80 19.10 -2.30
N VAL A 135 -6.56 18.34 -1.51
CA VAL A 135 -6.89 18.71 -0.12
C VAL A 135 -5.64 18.81 0.74
N ILE A 136 -4.70 17.85 0.58
CA ILE A 136 -3.47 17.82 1.38
C ILE A 136 -2.49 18.90 0.95
N ASP A 137 -2.32 19.11 -0.36
CA ASP A 137 -1.30 20.01 -0.90
C ASP A 137 -1.75 21.47 -0.94
N VAL A 138 -3.06 21.73 -0.94
CA VAL A 138 -3.63 23.09 -1.05
C VAL A 138 -4.41 23.50 0.19
N ASP A 139 -5.39 22.70 0.60
CA ASP A 139 -6.29 23.09 1.68
C ASP A 139 -5.64 22.99 3.06
N CYS A 140 -4.83 21.96 3.31
CA CYS A 140 -4.12 21.83 4.58
C CYS A 140 -3.12 22.96 4.83
N PRO A 141 -2.23 23.34 3.89
CA PRO A 141 -1.34 24.51 4.05
C PRO A 141 -2.12 25.82 4.24
N ARG A 142 -3.22 25.99 3.52
CA ARG A 142 -4.10 27.17 3.69
C ARG A 142 -4.71 27.23 5.08
N ALA A 143 -5.21 26.10 5.59
CA ALA A 143 -5.75 26.01 6.94
C ALA A 143 -4.67 26.28 8.00
N MET A 144 -3.47 25.71 7.83
CA MET A 144 -2.33 25.99 8.71
C MET A 144 -1.92 27.46 8.71
N ALA A 145 -1.92 28.12 7.55
CA ALA A 145 -1.62 29.55 7.46
C ALA A 145 -2.70 30.42 8.16
N GLN A 146 -3.97 30.01 8.10
CA GLN A 146 -5.04 30.69 8.85
C GLN A 146 -4.90 30.48 10.35
N LEU A 147 -4.58 29.28 10.81
CA LEU A 147 -4.30 29.00 12.22
C LEU A 147 -3.12 29.84 12.73
N ASP A 148 -2.07 30.00 11.93
CA ASP A 148 -0.95 30.88 12.27
C ASP A 148 -1.35 32.34 12.47
N LYS A 149 -2.21 32.87 11.59
CA LYS A 149 -2.72 34.25 11.75
C LYS A 149 -3.54 34.38 13.04
N MET A 150 -4.38 33.38 13.34
CA MET A 150 -5.19 33.37 14.57
C MET A 150 -4.31 33.31 15.82
N LEU A 151 -3.31 32.45 15.83
CA LEU A 151 -2.37 32.32 16.94
C LEU A 151 -1.62 33.62 17.18
N ARG A 152 -1.07 34.24 16.13
CA ARG A 152 -0.39 35.54 16.26
C ARG A 152 -1.31 36.64 16.78
N ALA A 153 -2.56 36.69 16.33
CA ALA A 153 -3.53 37.68 16.82
C ALA A 153 -3.86 37.49 18.31
N LEU A 154 -4.00 36.22 18.75
CA LEU A 154 -4.26 35.89 20.15
C LEU A 154 -3.04 36.19 21.04
N ASP A 155 -1.82 35.89 20.55
CA ASP A 155 -0.59 36.27 21.26
C ASP A 155 -0.44 37.79 21.41
N ALA A 156 -0.70 38.55 20.34
CA ALA A 156 -0.67 39.99 20.38
C ALA A 156 -1.71 40.55 21.39
N TYR A 157 -2.92 39.98 21.42
CA TYR A 157 -3.93 40.36 22.40
C TYR A 157 -3.50 40.04 23.83
N ARG A 158 -2.89 38.90 24.07
CA ARG A 158 -2.35 38.53 25.40
C ARG A 158 -1.26 39.49 25.88
N GLN A 159 -0.38 39.94 24.96
CA GLN A 159 0.66 40.90 25.27
C GLN A 159 0.10 42.30 25.61
N MET A 160 -0.96 42.71 24.93
CA MET A 160 -1.64 44.00 25.21
C MET A 160 -2.49 43.96 26.48
N ALA A 161 -3.05 42.76 26.81
CA ALA A 161 -3.88 42.57 27.99
C ALA A 161 -3.09 42.32 29.30
N SER A 162 -1.76 42.13 29.21
CA SER A 162 -0.90 42.11 30.37
C SER A 162 -0.60 43.58 30.77
N PRO A 163 -1.23 44.15 31.82
CA PRO A 163 -0.86 45.47 32.26
C PRO A 163 0.57 45.42 32.77
N THR A 164 1.41 46.28 32.23
CA THR A 164 2.70 46.65 32.80
C THR A 164 2.42 47.28 34.16
N GLY A 165 2.27 46.43 35.17
CA GLY A 165 2.23 46.85 36.56
C GLY A 165 3.64 47.02 37.09
N GLU A 166 4.36 48.01 36.58
CA GLU A 166 5.47 48.60 37.33
C GLU A 166 4.86 49.61 38.30
N ALA A 167 4.42 49.06 39.44
CA ALA A 167 4.26 49.90 40.61
C ALA A 167 5.39 49.50 41.57
N ALA A 168 6.30 50.42 41.73
CA ALA A 168 7.33 50.40 42.79
C ALA A 168 6.69 50.14 44.14
N GLY A 169 7.26 49.24 44.91
CA GLY A 169 6.81 48.89 46.28
C GLY A 169 7.80 47.95 46.92
N ASP A 170 8.83 48.55 47.45
CA ASP A 170 9.72 48.17 48.55
C ASP A 170 9.19 47.03 49.48
N GLY A 171 10.14 46.13 49.88
CA GLY A 171 10.10 45.48 51.18
C GLY A 171 9.93 43.96 51.24
N GLY A 172 11.04 43.24 51.49
CA GLY A 172 11.04 42.18 52.52
C GLY A 172 10.93 40.75 52.10
N GLY A 173 12.10 40.10 52.14
CA GLY A 173 12.28 38.83 52.91
C GLY A 173 11.77 37.52 52.33
N GLY A 174 12.67 36.65 51.93
CA GLY A 174 12.68 35.26 52.40
C GLY A 174 11.90 34.23 51.60
N ALA A 175 12.65 33.38 51.05
CA ALA A 175 12.57 31.92 51.06
C ALA A 175 12.80 31.28 49.70
N ASN A 176 14.03 30.81 49.59
CA ASN A 176 14.48 29.86 48.60
C ASN A 176 13.71 28.54 48.73
N VAL A 177 12.91 28.15 47.76
CA VAL A 177 12.38 26.79 47.64
C VAL A 177 12.79 26.26 46.26
N THR A 178 13.96 25.66 46.23
CA THR A 178 14.41 24.76 45.22
C THR A 178 13.42 23.58 45.13
N ARG A 179 12.62 23.54 44.08
CA ARG A 179 11.84 22.37 43.72
C ARG A 179 12.54 21.62 42.64
N GLN A 180 13.25 20.58 43.05
CA GLN A 180 13.77 19.53 42.17
C GLN A 180 12.59 18.95 41.36
N LEU A 181 12.69 18.98 40.04
CA LEU A 181 11.85 18.19 39.17
C LEU A 181 12.54 16.84 38.98
N ASP A 182 11.95 15.81 39.55
CA ASP A 182 12.32 14.42 39.34
C ASP A 182 12.12 14.04 37.88
N GLU A 183 13.19 13.61 37.32
CA GLU A 183 13.30 12.95 36.03
C GLU A 183 12.64 11.56 36.15
N SER A 184 11.45 11.38 35.63
CA SER A 184 10.86 10.07 35.44
C SER A 184 10.81 9.68 33.97
N THR A 185 11.85 8.96 33.61
CA THR A 185 11.98 8.27 32.33
C THR A 185 10.95 7.14 32.26
N ALA A 186 9.91 7.31 31.50
CA ALA A 186 9.02 6.20 31.11
C ALA A 186 9.36 5.76 29.68
N ALA A 187 10.09 4.65 29.61
CA ALA A 187 10.33 3.92 28.37
C ALA A 187 8.99 3.39 27.81
N VAL A 188 8.59 3.90 26.66
CA VAL A 188 7.49 3.32 25.89
C VAL A 188 8.02 2.17 25.07
N THR A 189 7.73 0.98 25.51
CA THR A 189 7.96 -0.29 24.80
C THR A 189 7.09 -0.35 23.55
N ALA A 190 7.70 -0.47 22.38
CA ALA A 190 7.02 -0.73 21.13
C ALA A 190 6.43 -2.15 21.11
N PRO A 191 5.22 -2.38 20.60
CA PRO A 191 4.69 -3.71 20.41
C PRO A 191 5.35 -4.40 19.21
N ALA A 192 5.81 -5.63 19.45
CA ALA A 192 6.38 -6.53 18.48
C ALA A 192 5.35 -6.90 17.37
N ALA A 193 5.83 -6.92 16.13
CA ALA A 193 5.09 -7.43 14.99
C ALA A 193 4.86 -8.94 15.11
N PRO A 194 3.71 -9.49 14.66
CA PRO A 194 3.51 -10.93 14.62
C PRO A 194 4.28 -11.53 13.43
N GLU A 195 5.11 -12.50 13.74
CA GLU A 195 5.76 -13.35 12.76
C GLU A 195 4.71 -14.15 11.98
N ALA A 196 4.69 -13.97 10.67
CA ALA A 196 3.92 -14.81 9.76
C ALA A 196 4.56 -16.18 9.67
N GLY A 197 3.96 -17.18 10.29
CA GLY A 197 4.31 -18.57 10.13
C GLY A 197 4.17 -19.02 8.69
N VAL A 198 5.29 -19.45 8.12
CA VAL A 198 5.36 -20.19 6.87
C VAL A 198 5.04 -21.64 7.20
N GLU A 199 3.81 -22.07 6.96
CA GLU A 199 3.50 -23.49 6.86
C GLU A 199 3.62 -23.97 5.42
N GLY A 200 4.63 -24.77 5.20
CA GLY A 200 4.82 -25.55 4.00
C GLY A 200 3.78 -26.67 3.94
N GLY A 201 3.13 -26.78 2.81
CA GLY A 201 2.25 -27.86 2.44
C GLY A 201 2.45 -28.23 0.98
N ASN A 202 3.29 -29.20 0.78
CA ASN A 202 3.31 -30.05 -0.41
C ASN A 202 2.35 -31.24 -0.15
N PRO A 203 1.73 -31.93 -1.11
CA PRO A 203 2.31 -32.38 -2.38
C PRO A 203 1.61 -31.88 -3.66
#